data_e430aed71940d00c5f99f15751ab7fd3
#
_entry.id   e430aed71940d00c5f99f15751ab7fd3
#
_cell.length_a   1.000
_cell.length_b   1.000
_cell.length_c   1.000
_cell.angle_alpha   90.00
_cell.angle_beta   90.00
_cell.angle_gamma   90.00
#
_symmetry.space_group_name_H-M   'P 1'
#
loop_
_entity.id
_entity.type
_entity.pdbx_description
1 polymer ?
#
loop_
_entity_poly.entity_id
_entity_poly.type
_entity_poly.pdbx_seq_one_letter_code
_entity_poly.pdbx_strand_id
1 'polypeptide(L)' 'MKEINKNDIRIGNVIDLTHEGHGVVKIDRYPIFIPNVLINEEIKYKVIKVKKNFAIGKLLEV' A
#
# COMPACT_ATOMS: atom_id res chain seq x y z
N MET A 1 -11.47 13.61 0.88
CA MET A 1 -10.10 13.83 0.44
C MET A 1 -9.16 12.97 1.24
N LYS A 2 -8.23 12.34 0.59
CA LYS A 2 -7.31 11.48 1.30
C LYS A 2 -6.15 12.26 1.83
N GLU A 3 -5.63 11.79 2.96
CA GLU A 3 -4.41 12.32 3.50
C GLU A 3 -3.53 11.15 3.89
N ILE A 4 -2.39 11.05 3.26
CA ILE A 4 -1.46 9.96 3.50
C ILE A 4 -0.13 10.58 3.85
N ASN A 5 0.38 10.21 5.01
CA ASN A 5 1.64 10.76 5.50
C ASN A 5 2.61 9.65 5.78
N LYS A 6 3.90 10.00 5.69
CA LYS A 6 4.94 9.06 6.05
C LYS A 6 4.72 8.59 7.49
N ASN A 7 4.93 7.30 7.70
CA ASN A 7 4.78 6.62 9.01
C ASN A 7 3.34 6.35 9.41
N ASP A 8 2.36 6.65 8.54
CA ASP A 8 0.99 6.24 8.80
C ASP A 8 0.88 4.73 8.77
N ILE A 9 0.05 4.19 9.66
CA ILE A 9 -0.25 2.76 9.67
C ILE A 9 -1.70 2.61 9.27
N ARG A 10 -1.93 1.77 8.26
CA ARG A 10 -3.26 1.60 7.68
C ARG A 10 -3.53 0.14 7.41
N ILE A 11 -4.81 -0.17 7.24
CA ILE A 11 -5.25 -1.51 6.87
C ILE A 11 -5.96 -1.40 5.54
N GLY A 12 -5.66 -2.29 4.62
CA GLY A 12 -6.31 -2.30 3.32
C GLY A 12 -6.20 -3.64 2.65
N ASN A 13 -6.90 -3.77 1.53
CA ASN A 13 -6.89 -4.99 0.74
C ASN A 13 -6.01 -4.80 -0.48
N VAL A 14 -5.24 -5.84 -0.79
CA VAL A 14 -4.39 -5.85 -1.97
C VAL A 14 -5.27 -6.14 -3.17
N ILE A 15 -5.33 -5.21 -4.12
CA ILE A 15 -6.24 -5.33 -5.26
C ILE A 15 -5.52 -5.75 -6.54
N ASP A 16 -4.19 -5.67 -6.56
CA ASP A 16 -3.44 -5.98 -7.76
C ASP A 16 -1.99 -6.26 -7.39
N LEU A 17 -1.23 -6.79 -8.34
CA LEU A 17 0.20 -7.02 -8.18
C LEU A 17 0.92 -6.41 -9.37
N THR A 18 2.11 -5.84 -9.11
CA THR A 18 2.95 -5.33 -10.17
C THR A 18 3.80 -6.46 -10.74
N HIS A 19 4.47 -6.19 -11.86
CA HIS A 19 5.40 -7.15 -12.44
C HIS A 19 6.50 -7.54 -11.48
N GLU A 20 6.81 -6.68 -10.55
CA GLU A 20 7.90 -6.92 -9.60
C GLU A 20 7.42 -7.63 -8.35
N GLY A 21 6.14 -7.97 -8.29
CA GLY A 21 5.61 -8.68 -7.13
C GLY A 21 5.17 -7.78 -5.99
N HIS A 22 5.04 -6.50 -6.23
CA HIS A 22 4.53 -5.59 -5.20
C HIS A 22 3.02 -5.56 -5.24
N GLY A 23 2.39 -5.63 -4.08
CA GLY A 23 0.95 -5.48 -4.00
C GLY A 23 0.55 -4.03 -4.12
N VAL A 24 -0.67 -3.80 -4.58
CA VAL A 24 -1.21 -2.46 -4.75
C VAL A 24 -2.45 -2.31 -3.87
N VAL A 25 -2.43 -1.28 -3.03
CA VAL A 25 -3.58 -0.87 -2.25
C VAL A 25 -3.91 0.55 -2.69
N LYS A 26 -5.19 0.82 -2.97
CA LYS A 26 -5.57 2.16 -3.43
C LYS A 26 -6.43 2.86 -2.41
N ILE A 27 -6.17 4.15 -2.22
CA ILE A 27 -7.00 5.04 -1.42
C ILE A 27 -7.39 6.18 -2.33
N ASP A 28 -8.68 6.25 -2.71
CA ASP A 28 -9.18 7.32 -3.60
C ASP A 28 -8.33 7.42 -4.86
N ARG A 29 -8.01 6.27 -5.48
CA ARG A 29 -7.22 6.19 -6.72
C ARG A 29 -5.74 6.48 -6.52
N TYR A 30 -5.31 6.68 -5.30
CA TYR A 30 -3.89 6.89 -5.01
C TYR A 30 -3.27 5.54 -4.64
N PRO A 31 -2.38 5.00 -5.47
CA PRO A 31 -1.85 3.67 -5.22
C PRO A 31 -0.73 3.66 -4.19
N ILE A 32 -0.70 2.61 -3.40
CA ILE A 32 0.37 2.37 -2.44
C ILE A 32 0.96 1.01 -2.76
N PHE A 33 2.25 0.95 -3.01
CA PHE A 33 2.93 -0.28 -3.39
C PHE A 33 3.59 -0.90 -2.16
N ILE A 34 3.31 -2.18 -1.93
CA ILE A 34 3.78 -2.88 -0.74
C ILE A 34 4.36 -4.22 -1.18
N PRO A 35 5.64 -4.48 -0.92
CA PRO A 35 6.24 -5.76 -1.30
C PRO A 35 5.79 -6.89 -0.38
N ASN A 36 5.94 -8.12 -0.85
CA ASN A 36 5.73 -9.34 -0.06
C ASN A 36 4.29 -9.59 0.35
N VAL A 37 3.33 -9.15 -0.47
CA VAL A 37 1.92 -9.39 -0.23
C VAL A 37 1.31 -10.06 -1.45
N LEU A 38 0.14 -10.67 -1.25
CA LEU A 38 -0.57 -11.35 -2.33
C LEU A 38 -1.90 -10.65 -2.57
N ILE A 39 -2.42 -10.84 -3.78
CA ILE A 39 -3.69 -10.23 -4.17
C ILE A 39 -4.80 -10.78 -3.28
N ASN A 40 -5.76 -9.94 -2.95
CA ASN A 40 -6.91 -10.25 -2.10
C ASN A 40 -6.60 -10.44 -0.62
N GLU A 41 -5.36 -10.21 -0.20
CA GLU A 41 -5.05 -10.24 1.22
C GLU A 41 -5.46 -8.93 1.88
N GLU A 42 -5.98 -9.03 3.10
CA GLU A 42 -6.16 -7.87 3.94
C GLU A 42 -4.89 -7.71 4.75
N ILE A 43 -4.26 -6.56 4.67
CA ILE A 43 -2.95 -6.35 5.27
C ILE A 43 -2.94 -5.09 6.12
N LYS A 44 -2.04 -5.09 7.08
CA LYS A 44 -1.70 -3.91 7.84
C LYS A 44 -0.33 -3.45 7.38
N TYR A 45 -0.23 -2.20 7.01
CA TYR A 45 1.01 -1.70 6.43
C TYR A 45 1.34 -0.32 6.98
N LYS A 46 2.62 0.03 6.89
CA LYS A 46 3.12 1.34 7.29
C LYS A 46 3.60 2.07 6.06
N VAL A 47 3.17 3.31 5.89
CA VAL A 47 3.60 4.13 4.77
C VAL A 47 5.01 4.63 5.07
N ILE A 48 5.96 4.26 4.22
CA ILE A 48 7.36 4.63 4.45
C ILE A 48 7.83 5.71 3.51
N LYS A 49 7.11 5.97 2.42
CA LYS A 49 7.50 7.00 1.47
C LYS A 49 6.26 7.49 0.75
N VAL A 50 6.11 8.80 0.63
CA VAL A 50 4.98 9.40 -0.06
C VAL A 50 5.49 10.20 -1.23
N LYS A 51 4.95 9.91 -2.42
CA LYS A 51 5.27 10.63 -3.64
C LYS A 51 4.01 11.31 -4.16
N LYS A 52 4.18 12.14 -5.19
CA LYS A 52 3.05 12.87 -5.74
C LYS A 52 1.96 11.95 -6.26
N ASN A 53 2.35 10.89 -6.95
CA ASN A 53 1.39 10.02 -7.64
C ASN A 53 1.24 8.65 -7.01
N PHE A 54 2.04 8.31 -6.01
CA PHE A 54 1.97 7.01 -5.35
C PHE A 54 2.72 7.06 -4.03
N ALA A 55 2.56 6.03 -3.25
CA ALA A 55 3.32 5.88 -2.01
C ALA A 55 3.89 4.47 -1.95
N ILE A 56 4.82 4.27 -1.05
CA ILE A 56 5.42 2.96 -0.82
C ILE A 56 5.18 2.61 0.64
N GLY A 57 4.73 1.39 0.88
CA GLY A 57 4.45 0.92 2.21
C GLY A 57 5.24 -0.32 2.53
N LYS A 58 5.26 -0.66 3.80
CA LYS A 58 5.91 -1.86 4.31
C LYS A 58 4.88 -2.72 5.02
N LEU A 59 4.86 -4.00 4.70
CA LEU A 59 3.94 -4.95 5.31
C LEU A 59 4.27 -5.10 6.80
N LEU A 60 3.26 -4.96 7.64
CA LEU A 60 3.39 -5.22 9.07
C LEU A 60 2.72 -6.53 9.45
N GLU A 61 1.50 -6.76 8.95
CA GLU A 61 0.74 -7.98 9.23
C GLU A 61 -0.17 -8.30 8.07
N VAL A 62 -0.48 -9.56 7.92
CA VAL A 62 -1.42 -10.03 6.92
C VAL A 62 -2.84 -10.10 7.49
#